data_0d61a8534521a2ec470e3a8fc2035d4d
#
_entry.id   0d61a8534521a2ec470e3a8fc2035d4d
#
_cell.length_a   1.000
_cell.length_b   1.000
_cell.length_c   1.000
_cell.angle_alpha   90.00
_cell.angle_beta   90.00
_cell.angle_gamma   90.00
#
_symmetry.space_group_name_H-M   'P 1'
#
loop_
_entity.id
_entity.type
_entity.pdbx_description
1 polymer ?
#
loop_
_entity_poly.entity_id
_entity_poly.type
_entity_poly.pdbx_seq_one_letter_code
_entity_poly.pdbx_strand_id
1 'polypeptide(L)'
;LETLPSPMIFCPEADVSPSPKRYVPVNDIDSFFDKRKSSHPARPLHAERYFPAAFMLGEPIVRYVWSEDVNDAELRQLDKLAASMTHVGTSHSMVVGRFSRAEPTSTPDWIPDESQPERFLRVTRAGRLDELDRTHAQGGSMLRRPLPQAEHLQGYSARHPTLPEVRPASHRWLAWRLRGASWGIDTPEPLARSVRRALLALLGNNAPVAAHGHDHTCSHLAFLPISDVGHPHATGHVIGFAIALPGGLAPEDDSALMAALAMLHSVILPDRQVARLEPVLVSARLPKALHPSTWCAGRTGATTWSTVTPVILDRTPKRKTPEAIASAITQSLVNAGYPAPVEVTVRHTSDFQGAPRALDVPSPYPRYHARVRFAEALCGPVIAGRGRHFGIGLFRPLPQEN
;
A
#
# COMPACT_ATOMS: atom_id res chain seq x y z
N LEU A 1 29.98 -13.29 -4.77
CA LEU A 1 28.67 -12.89 -4.21
C LEU A 1 27.85 -14.07 -3.67
N GLU A 2 27.83 -15.22 -4.35
CA GLU A 2 27.04 -16.37 -3.92
C GLU A 2 27.53 -17.04 -2.62
N THR A 3 28.76 -16.75 -2.21
CA THR A 3 29.37 -17.23 -0.96
C THR A 3 29.31 -16.22 0.17
N LEU A 4 28.89 -14.99 -0.11
CA LEU A 4 28.74 -13.94 0.89
C LEU A 4 27.51 -14.18 1.77
N PRO A 5 27.52 -13.73 3.03
CA PRO A 5 26.35 -13.75 3.87
C PRO A 5 25.24 -12.89 3.26
N SER A 6 24.02 -13.11 3.70
CA SER A 6 22.89 -12.29 3.24
C SER A 6 23.08 -10.81 3.64
N PRO A 7 22.89 -9.85 2.72
CA PRO A 7 23.19 -8.45 2.96
C PRO A 7 22.17 -7.78 3.89
N MET A 8 22.59 -6.74 4.58
CA MET A 8 21.68 -5.74 5.14
C MET A 8 21.10 -4.90 4.00
N ILE A 9 19.82 -4.48 4.12
CA ILE A 9 19.13 -3.73 3.09
C ILE A 9 18.75 -2.35 3.62
N PHE A 10 19.08 -1.32 2.84
CA PHE A 10 18.66 0.06 3.04
C PHE A 10 17.77 0.45 1.87
N CYS A 11 16.57 0.89 2.14
CA CYS A 11 15.61 1.26 1.12
C CYS A 11 14.84 2.53 1.53
N PRO A 12 14.53 3.43 0.58
CA PRO A 12 13.71 4.59 0.87
C PRO A 12 12.27 4.18 1.22
N GLU A 13 11.55 5.05 1.87
CA GLU A 13 10.11 4.92 1.96
C GLU A 13 9.49 4.89 0.56
N ALA A 14 8.40 4.16 0.41
CA ALA A 14 7.71 4.07 -0.85
C ALA A 14 6.20 4.02 -0.68
N ASP A 15 5.51 4.80 -1.51
CA ASP A 15 4.07 4.69 -1.70
C ASP A 15 3.78 3.58 -2.71
N VAL A 16 2.89 2.67 -2.35
CA VAL A 16 2.48 1.58 -3.24
C VAL A 16 1.23 1.98 -4.00
N SER A 17 1.27 1.79 -5.32
CA SER A 17 0.12 2.03 -6.20
C SER A 17 -0.54 0.72 -6.61
N PRO A 18 -1.88 0.70 -6.84
CA PRO A 18 -2.51 -0.45 -7.46
C PRO A 18 -1.90 -0.65 -8.85
N SER A 19 -1.59 -1.89 -9.15
CA SER A 19 -0.90 -2.21 -10.38
C SER A 19 -1.81 -2.12 -11.60
N PRO A 20 -1.40 -1.48 -12.68
CA PRO A 20 -2.08 -1.65 -13.94
C PRO A 20 -1.90 -3.08 -14.45
N LYS A 21 -2.94 -3.60 -15.06
CA LYS A 21 -2.91 -4.85 -15.78
C LYS A 21 -1.82 -4.82 -16.86
N ARG A 22 -0.94 -5.79 -16.87
CA ARG A 22 0.10 -5.98 -17.87
C ARG A 22 -0.09 -7.33 -18.56
N TYR A 23 0.21 -7.36 -19.83
CA TYR A 23 0.22 -8.58 -20.62
C TYR A 23 1.67 -8.99 -20.85
N VAL A 24 2.07 -10.11 -20.29
CA VAL A 24 3.42 -10.63 -20.44
C VAL A 24 3.38 -11.92 -21.24
N PRO A 25 4.37 -12.17 -22.13
CA PRO A 25 4.47 -13.46 -22.82
C PRO A 25 4.59 -14.58 -21.78
N VAL A 26 3.87 -15.66 -22.03
CA VAL A 26 3.99 -16.86 -21.21
C VAL A 26 5.08 -17.73 -21.81
N ASN A 27 6.23 -17.77 -21.14
CA ASN A 27 7.40 -18.49 -21.63
C ASN A 27 7.33 -20.00 -21.38
N ASP A 28 6.38 -20.46 -20.57
CA ASP A 28 6.36 -21.82 -20.02
C ASP A 28 5.35 -22.76 -20.70
N ILE A 29 4.75 -22.35 -21.81
CA ILE A 29 3.73 -23.18 -22.47
C ILE A 29 4.31 -23.85 -23.71
N ASP A 30 4.19 -25.17 -23.73
CA ASP A 30 4.56 -26.07 -24.81
C ASP A 30 3.89 -25.81 -26.16
N SER A 31 2.96 -24.87 -26.26
CA SER A 31 2.14 -24.62 -27.43
C SER A 31 2.41 -23.29 -28.09
N PHE A 32 3.65 -23.09 -28.54
CA PHE A 32 3.86 -22.06 -29.58
C PHE A 32 3.16 -22.43 -30.89
N PHE A 33 2.71 -23.67 -31.03
CA PHE A 33 2.04 -24.18 -32.23
C PHE A 33 0.77 -24.92 -31.81
N ASP A 34 -0.38 -24.36 -32.15
CA ASP A 34 -1.61 -25.16 -32.19
C ASP A 34 -1.53 -26.08 -33.40
N LYS A 35 -1.10 -27.31 -33.18
CA LYS A 35 -0.96 -28.35 -34.21
C LYS A 35 -2.27 -28.66 -34.96
N ARG A 36 -3.39 -28.08 -34.53
CA ARG A 36 -4.73 -28.37 -35.07
C ARG A 36 -5.28 -27.28 -36.02
N LYS A 37 -4.69 -26.13 -36.11
CA LYS A 37 -5.38 -25.00 -36.75
C LYS A 37 -4.67 -24.20 -37.82
N SER A 38 -3.39 -24.30 -38.07
CA SER A 38 -2.77 -23.70 -39.26
C SER A 38 -1.24 -23.83 -39.31
N SER A 39 -0.69 -23.62 -40.49
CA SER A 39 0.75 -23.51 -40.80
C SER A 39 1.40 -22.20 -40.25
N HIS A 40 0.68 -21.39 -39.48
CA HIS A 40 1.20 -20.15 -38.90
C HIS A 40 1.49 -20.36 -37.42
N PRO A 41 2.61 -19.84 -36.91
CA PRO A 41 2.87 -19.87 -35.48
C PRO A 41 1.74 -19.15 -34.74
N ALA A 42 1.18 -19.83 -33.75
CA ALA A 42 0.20 -19.21 -32.87
C ALA A 42 0.80 -17.95 -32.26
N ARG A 43 0.00 -16.88 -32.15
CA ARG A 43 0.42 -15.70 -31.42
C ARG A 43 0.82 -16.13 -30.01
N PRO A 44 1.94 -15.64 -29.47
CA PRO A 44 2.35 -15.98 -28.13
C PRO A 44 1.20 -15.66 -27.17
N LEU A 45 0.84 -16.64 -26.34
CA LEU A 45 -0.16 -16.42 -25.30
C LEU A 45 0.39 -15.38 -24.33
N HIS A 46 -0.40 -14.36 -24.05
CA HIS A 46 -0.08 -13.37 -23.05
C HIS A 46 -0.87 -13.68 -21.79
N ALA A 47 -0.18 -13.86 -20.68
CA ALA A 47 -0.81 -13.92 -19.39
C ALA A 47 -0.96 -12.51 -18.81
N GLU A 48 -2.12 -12.29 -18.21
CA GLU A 48 -2.33 -11.10 -17.41
C GLU A 48 -1.52 -11.21 -16.13
N ARG A 49 -0.73 -10.17 -15.84
CA ARG A 49 0.05 -10.06 -14.60
C ARG A 49 -0.16 -8.68 -14.00
N TYR A 50 -0.11 -8.64 -12.70
CA TYR A 50 -0.25 -7.43 -11.91
C TYR A 50 1.07 -7.21 -11.17
N PHE A 51 1.71 -6.09 -11.46
CA PHE A 51 2.97 -5.72 -10.81
C PHE A 51 2.71 -4.47 -10.00
N PRO A 52 2.70 -4.54 -8.66
CA PRO A 52 2.57 -3.34 -7.85
C PRO A 52 3.67 -2.37 -8.21
N ALA A 53 3.29 -1.12 -8.45
CA ALA A 53 4.24 -0.04 -8.65
C ALA A 53 4.51 0.63 -7.31
N ALA A 54 5.77 0.92 -7.02
CA ALA A 54 6.20 1.68 -5.86
C ALA A 54 6.77 3.01 -6.32
N PHE A 55 6.34 4.09 -5.68
CA PHE A 55 6.91 5.42 -5.83
C PHE A 55 7.82 5.69 -4.63
N MET A 56 9.12 5.73 -4.85
CA MET A 56 10.09 5.95 -3.80
C MET A 56 10.10 7.42 -3.39
N LEU A 57 10.03 7.66 -2.09
CA LEU A 57 10.09 8.99 -1.51
C LEU A 57 11.55 9.35 -1.22
N GLY A 58 12.02 10.46 -1.79
CA GLY A 58 13.41 10.88 -1.70
C GLY A 58 14.30 10.27 -2.78
N GLU A 59 15.52 9.91 -2.45
CA GLU A 59 16.46 9.29 -3.39
C GLU A 59 16.01 7.85 -3.71
N PRO A 60 15.81 7.50 -4.98
CA PRO A 60 15.33 6.18 -5.38
C PRO A 60 16.47 5.13 -5.40
N ILE A 61 17.19 5.04 -4.29
CA ILE A 61 18.36 4.15 -4.15
C ILE A 61 18.06 3.07 -3.12
N VAL A 62 18.15 1.80 -3.53
CA VAL A 62 18.17 0.66 -2.64
C VAL A 62 19.61 0.17 -2.51
N ARG A 63 20.11 0.05 -1.28
CA ARG A 63 21.49 -0.40 -1.01
C ARG A 63 21.45 -1.78 -0.35
N TYR A 64 22.22 -2.70 -0.88
CA TYR A 64 22.54 -3.97 -0.28
C TYR A 64 23.96 -3.89 0.26
N VAL A 65 24.15 -4.09 1.55
CA VAL A 65 25.44 -3.91 2.22
C VAL A 65 25.92 -5.22 2.82
N TRP A 66 27.10 -5.63 2.42
CA TRP A 66 27.84 -6.75 2.98
C TRP A 66 28.98 -6.20 3.84
N SER A 67 29.25 -6.86 4.97
CA SER A 67 30.34 -6.50 5.88
C SER A 67 31.68 -7.11 5.47
N GLU A 68 31.71 -7.85 4.35
CA GLU A 68 32.91 -8.51 3.84
C GLU A 68 33.80 -7.53 3.07
N ASP A 69 35.10 -7.66 3.28
CA ASP A 69 36.09 -6.86 2.53
C ASP A 69 36.45 -7.56 1.21
N VAL A 70 36.47 -6.77 0.15
CA VAL A 70 36.88 -7.19 -1.21
C VAL A 70 38.03 -6.32 -1.68
N ASN A 71 38.97 -6.91 -2.42
CA ASN A 71 40.05 -6.13 -2.99
C ASN A 71 39.61 -5.23 -4.16
N ASP A 72 40.42 -4.25 -4.52
CA ASP A 72 40.06 -3.27 -5.56
C ASP A 72 39.83 -3.87 -6.95
N ALA A 73 40.49 -4.98 -7.27
CA ALA A 73 40.31 -5.65 -8.56
C ALA A 73 38.95 -6.35 -8.62
N GLU A 74 38.57 -7.04 -7.56
CA GLU A 74 37.26 -7.67 -7.41
C GLU A 74 36.15 -6.62 -7.39
N LEU A 75 36.30 -5.51 -6.65
CA LEU A 75 35.35 -4.43 -6.62
C LEU A 75 35.08 -3.84 -8.01
N ARG A 76 36.16 -3.60 -8.80
CA ARG A 76 35.99 -3.12 -10.18
C ARG A 76 35.27 -4.12 -11.08
N GLN A 77 35.51 -5.43 -10.90
CA GLN A 77 34.76 -6.45 -11.64
C GLN A 77 33.29 -6.49 -11.27
N LEU A 78 32.98 -6.43 -9.97
CA LEU A 78 31.59 -6.38 -9.47
C LEU A 78 30.87 -5.11 -9.96
N ASP A 79 31.51 -3.95 -9.92
CA ASP A 79 30.92 -2.70 -10.41
C ASP A 79 30.65 -2.78 -11.93
N LYS A 80 31.55 -3.35 -12.71
CA LYS A 80 31.34 -3.57 -14.15
C LYS A 80 30.15 -4.50 -14.42
N LEU A 81 30.02 -5.58 -13.65
CA LEU A 81 28.88 -6.49 -13.76
C LEU A 81 27.57 -5.80 -13.34
N ALA A 82 27.58 -5.07 -12.25
CA ALA A 82 26.40 -4.31 -11.79
C ALA A 82 25.96 -3.26 -12.81
N ALA A 83 26.90 -2.53 -13.42
CA ALA A 83 26.62 -1.55 -14.46
C ALA A 83 25.98 -2.16 -15.72
N SER A 84 26.10 -3.46 -15.94
CA SER A 84 25.45 -4.17 -17.04
C SER A 84 24.02 -4.64 -16.71
N MET A 85 23.59 -4.54 -15.45
CA MET A 85 22.22 -4.90 -15.07
C MET A 85 21.21 -3.89 -15.61
N THR A 86 20.14 -4.39 -16.19
CA THR A 86 19.03 -3.57 -16.71
C THR A 86 17.80 -3.63 -15.83
N HIS A 87 17.64 -4.69 -15.05
CA HIS A 87 16.49 -4.89 -14.17
C HIS A 87 16.83 -5.87 -13.03
N VAL A 88 16.05 -5.81 -11.96
CA VAL A 88 16.10 -6.77 -10.86
C VAL A 88 14.75 -7.46 -10.72
N GLY A 89 14.75 -8.79 -10.78
CA GLY A 89 13.52 -9.58 -10.78
C GLY A 89 12.78 -9.51 -12.12
N THR A 90 11.68 -8.81 -12.18
CA THR A 90 10.89 -8.68 -13.41
C THR A 90 11.50 -7.65 -14.37
N SER A 91 11.30 -7.82 -15.68
CA SER A 91 11.75 -6.89 -16.71
C SER A 91 11.20 -5.46 -16.60
N HIS A 92 10.19 -5.26 -15.74
CA HIS A 92 9.62 -3.93 -15.46
C HIS A 92 10.32 -3.19 -14.33
N SER A 93 11.13 -3.88 -13.54
CA SER A 93 11.90 -3.32 -12.43
C SER A 93 13.28 -2.87 -12.92
N MET A 94 13.28 -1.85 -13.78
CA MET A 94 14.53 -1.32 -14.35
C MET A 94 15.41 -0.68 -13.29
N VAL A 95 16.71 -0.97 -13.33
CA VAL A 95 17.68 -0.45 -12.36
C VAL A 95 18.98 -0.07 -13.05
N VAL A 96 19.75 0.76 -12.37
CA VAL A 96 21.18 0.99 -12.66
C VAL A 96 21.94 0.52 -11.43
N GLY A 97 22.74 -0.55 -11.59
CA GLY A 97 23.52 -1.12 -10.51
C GLY A 97 24.94 -0.53 -10.43
N ARG A 98 25.43 -0.35 -9.21
CA ARG A 98 26.79 0.07 -8.89
C ARG A 98 27.29 -0.68 -7.66
N PHE A 99 28.58 -1.01 -7.65
CA PHE A 99 29.28 -1.47 -6.46
C PHE A 99 30.29 -0.41 -6.00
N SER A 100 30.28 -0.10 -4.71
CA SER A 100 31.25 0.84 -4.12
C SER A 100 31.54 0.46 -2.68
N ARG A 101 32.70 0.86 -2.17
CA ARG A 101 32.92 0.91 -0.73
C ARG A 101 32.27 2.17 -0.20
N ALA A 102 31.31 2.01 0.69
CA ALA A 102 30.71 3.11 1.40
C ALA A 102 30.25 2.63 2.77
N GLU A 103 30.54 3.40 3.78
CA GLU A 103 29.91 3.21 5.07
C GLU A 103 28.48 3.74 5.03
N PRO A 104 27.48 2.95 5.44
CA PRO A 104 26.12 3.42 5.52
C PRO A 104 26.02 4.48 6.63
N THR A 105 25.43 5.60 6.29
CA THR A 105 25.23 6.73 7.23
C THR A 105 23.97 6.60 8.08
N SER A 106 23.19 5.55 7.88
CA SER A 106 21.91 5.28 8.55
C SER A 106 21.85 3.84 9.07
N THR A 107 20.85 3.55 9.88
CA THR A 107 20.53 2.16 10.26
C THR A 107 19.89 1.42 9.09
N PRO A 108 20.20 0.11 8.90
CA PRO A 108 19.54 -0.68 7.86
C PRO A 108 18.04 -0.80 8.11
N ASP A 109 17.27 -0.82 7.04
CA ASP A 109 15.82 -1.02 7.10
C ASP A 109 15.47 -2.48 7.35
N TRP A 110 16.25 -3.40 6.78
CA TRP A 110 16.07 -4.83 6.92
C TRP A 110 17.38 -5.52 7.23
N ILE A 111 17.35 -6.43 8.18
CA ILE A 111 18.50 -7.27 8.55
C ILE A 111 18.13 -8.75 8.39
N PRO A 112 19.09 -9.60 7.99
CA PRO A 112 18.89 -11.05 8.01
C PRO A 112 18.51 -11.52 9.42
N ASP A 113 17.45 -12.30 9.51
CA ASP A 113 16.94 -12.85 10.77
C ASP A 113 16.33 -14.23 10.49
N GLU A 114 16.88 -15.25 11.16
CA GLU A 114 16.39 -16.64 11.06
C GLU A 114 15.40 -16.99 12.18
N SER A 115 15.37 -16.19 13.24
CA SER A 115 14.61 -16.52 14.44
C SER A 115 13.14 -16.10 14.35
N GLN A 116 12.87 -14.88 13.91
CA GLN A 116 11.52 -14.33 13.81
C GLN A 116 11.38 -13.43 12.56
N PRO A 117 11.55 -13.99 11.35
CA PRO A 117 11.52 -13.20 10.15
C PRO A 117 10.12 -12.63 9.85
N GLU A 118 10.07 -11.35 9.51
CA GLU A 118 8.85 -10.69 9.03
C GLU A 118 8.63 -10.89 7.53
N ARG A 119 9.72 -11.12 6.78
CA ARG A 119 9.72 -11.33 5.33
C ARG A 119 10.74 -12.39 4.94
N PHE A 120 10.44 -13.08 3.86
CA PHE A 120 11.38 -14.01 3.24
C PHE A 120 11.77 -13.47 1.85
N LEU A 121 13.06 -13.36 1.61
CA LEU A 121 13.61 -12.98 0.32
C LEU A 121 14.40 -14.16 -0.27
N ARG A 122 14.35 -14.27 -1.59
CA ARG A 122 15.17 -15.24 -2.30
C ARG A 122 16.58 -14.72 -2.43
N VAL A 123 17.53 -15.48 -1.92
CA VAL A 123 18.95 -15.15 -2.00
C VAL A 123 19.70 -16.27 -2.73
N THR A 124 20.84 -15.93 -3.31
CA THR A 124 21.72 -16.92 -3.93
C THR A 124 22.36 -17.79 -2.85
N ARG A 125 22.74 -18.99 -3.23
CA ARG A 125 23.50 -19.95 -2.40
C ARG A 125 24.83 -20.31 -3.06
N ALA A 126 25.81 -20.71 -2.28
CA ALA A 126 27.07 -21.23 -2.78
C ALA A 126 26.85 -22.38 -3.78
N GLY A 127 27.59 -22.38 -4.88
CA GLY A 127 27.49 -23.37 -5.97
C GLY A 127 26.38 -23.11 -6.98
N ARG A 128 25.69 -21.94 -6.89
CA ARG A 128 24.63 -21.60 -7.83
C ARG A 128 25.14 -21.42 -9.27
N LEU A 129 26.29 -20.80 -9.45
CA LEU A 129 26.88 -20.62 -10.78
C LEU A 129 27.24 -21.96 -11.40
N ASP A 130 27.88 -22.87 -10.65
CA ASP A 130 28.18 -24.20 -11.11
C ASP A 130 26.94 -25.01 -11.51
N GLU A 131 25.85 -24.83 -10.80
CA GLU A 131 24.57 -25.45 -11.11
C GLU A 131 24.01 -24.93 -12.43
N LEU A 132 24.05 -23.60 -12.65
CA LEU A 132 23.63 -22.97 -13.90
C LEU A 132 24.50 -23.43 -15.09
N ASP A 133 25.82 -23.47 -14.92
CA ASP A 133 26.75 -23.89 -15.96
C ASP A 133 26.56 -25.37 -16.35
N ARG A 134 26.37 -26.23 -15.34
CA ARG A 134 26.03 -27.65 -15.60
C ARG A 134 24.70 -27.80 -16.34
N THR A 135 23.68 -27.02 -15.94
CA THR A 135 22.36 -27.05 -16.60
C THR A 135 22.47 -26.55 -18.04
N HIS A 136 23.23 -25.48 -18.25
CA HIS A 136 23.47 -24.93 -19.59
C HIS A 136 24.24 -25.92 -20.48
N ALA A 137 25.30 -26.53 -19.96
CA ALA A 137 26.09 -27.54 -20.69
C ALA A 137 25.26 -28.78 -21.10
N GLN A 138 24.21 -29.09 -20.32
CA GLN A 138 23.27 -30.17 -20.66
C GLN A 138 22.18 -29.72 -21.66
N GLY A 139 22.32 -28.56 -22.29
CA GLY A 139 21.37 -28.01 -23.25
C GLY A 139 20.10 -27.43 -22.59
N GLY A 140 20.20 -26.99 -21.35
CA GLY A 140 19.08 -26.55 -20.51
C GLY A 140 18.23 -25.42 -21.07
N SER A 141 18.81 -24.50 -21.84
CA SER A 141 18.03 -23.42 -22.48
C SER A 141 17.22 -23.87 -23.69
N MET A 142 17.59 -25.01 -24.32
CA MET A 142 16.87 -25.60 -25.44
C MET A 142 15.90 -26.70 -25.01
N LEU A 143 16.17 -27.32 -23.88
CA LEU A 143 15.32 -28.35 -23.31
C LEU A 143 14.37 -27.66 -22.36
N ARG A 144 13.10 -27.71 -22.59
CA ARG A 144 11.94 -27.25 -21.81
C ARG A 144 11.96 -27.65 -20.32
N ARG A 145 13.11 -27.63 -19.69
CA ARG A 145 13.28 -27.90 -18.28
C ARG A 145 13.26 -26.58 -17.53
N PRO A 146 12.48 -26.45 -16.46
CA PRO A 146 12.57 -25.28 -15.59
C PRO A 146 14.00 -25.14 -15.12
N LEU A 147 14.56 -23.92 -15.19
CA LEU A 147 15.84 -23.62 -14.57
C LEU A 147 15.77 -24.01 -13.10
N PRO A 148 16.82 -24.60 -12.54
CA PRO A 148 16.86 -24.92 -11.13
C PRO A 148 16.58 -23.66 -10.34
N GLN A 149 15.69 -23.75 -9.37
CA GLN A 149 15.31 -22.59 -8.57
C GLN A 149 16.49 -22.11 -7.76
N ALA A 150 16.75 -20.80 -7.80
CA ALA A 150 17.87 -20.17 -7.10
C ALA A 150 17.66 -20.11 -5.58
N GLU A 151 16.91 -21.04 -4.99
CA GLU A 151 16.18 -20.75 -3.77
C GLU A 151 16.90 -21.23 -2.52
N HIS A 152 17.52 -20.27 -1.88
CA HIS A 152 17.53 -20.21 -0.43
C HIS A 152 16.61 -19.05 -0.03
N LEU A 153 15.63 -19.32 0.85
CA LEU A 153 14.77 -18.30 1.43
C LEU A 153 15.43 -17.80 2.71
N GLN A 154 15.95 -16.60 2.67
CA GLN A 154 16.50 -15.93 3.83
C GLN A 154 15.41 -15.11 4.50
N GLY A 155 15.22 -15.30 5.80
CA GLY A 155 14.37 -14.45 6.63
C GLY A 155 15.00 -13.08 6.87
N TYR A 156 14.16 -12.06 6.90
CA TYR A 156 14.52 -10.68 7.20
C TYR A 156 13.54 -10.06 8.19
N SER A 157 14.07 -9.30 9.13
CA SER A 157 13.29 -8.49 10.07
C SER A 157 13.57 -7.01 9.86
N ALA A 158 12.53 -6.19 9.97
CA ALA A 158 12.67 -4.76 9.91
C ALA A 158 13.38 -4.24 11.17
N ARG A 159 14.40 -3.41 11.02
CA ARG A 159 15.13 -2.79 12.14
C ARG A 159 14.61 -1.41 12.50
N HIS A 160 13.39 -1.10 12.14
CA HIS A 160 12.77 0.13 12.61
C HIS A 160 12.34 -0.04 14.06
N PRO A 161 12.41 1.05 14.86
CA PRO A 161 11.68 1.05 16.11
C PRO A 161 10.25 0.62 15.74
N THR A 162 9.85 -0.52 16.25
CA THR A 162 8.47 -1.00 16.15
C THR A 162 7.61 0.13 16.69
N LEU A 163 7.04 0.93 15.79
CA LEU A 163 5.90 1.72 16.19
C LEU A 163 4.93 0.71 16.77
N PRO A 164 4.38 0.97 17.97
CA PRO A 164 3.59 -0.01 18.68
C PRO A 164 2.59 -0.65 17.73
N GLU A 165 2.42 -1.94 17.85
CA GLU A 165 1.63 -2.84 16.99
C GLU A 165 0.14 -2.50 16.86
N VAL A 166 -0.27 -1.36 17.42
CA VAL A 166 -1.63 -0.85 17.39
C VAL A 166 -1.89 -0.21 16.02
N ARG A 167 -1.98 -1.04 14.99
CA ARG A 167 -2.34 -0.62 13.64
C ARG A 167 -3.67 -1.25 13.24
N PRO A 168 -4.78 -0.55 13.41
CA PRO A 168 -6.08 -1.04 12.93
C PRO A 168 -6.13 -1.10 11.40
N ALA A 169 -5.27 -0.35 10.70
CA ALA A 169 -5.04 -0.45 9.27
C ALA A 169 -3.54 -0.53 8.98
N SER A 170 -3.16 -1.32 7.98
CA SER A 170 -1.80 -1.26 7.45
C SER A 170 -1.62 0.06 6.70
N HIS A 171 -0.37 0.50 6.55
CA HIS A 171 -0.03 1.64 5.70
C HIS A 171 -0.25 1.36 4.19
N ARG A 172 -0.79 0.21 3.82
CA ARG A 172 -1.14 -0.13 2.44
C ARG A 172 -2.43 0.58 2.05
N TRP A 173 -2.24 1.68 1.35
CA TRP A 173 -3.25 2.57 0.85
C TRP A 173 -3.23 2.54 -0.67
N LEU A 174 -4.26 1.97 -1.30
CA LEU A 174 -4.38 1.87 -2.74
C LEU A 174 -5.43 2.86 -3.23
N ALA A 175 -5.09 3.68 -4.20
CA ALA A 175 -5.95 4.76 -4.67
C ALA A 175 -6.36 4.62 -6.15
N TRP A 176 -7.54 5.09 -6.46
CA TRP A 176 -8.09 5.21 -7.81
C TRP A 176 -8.62 6.62 -8.04
N ARG A 177 -8.42 7.14 -9.21
CA ARG A 177 -9.04 8.37 -9.67
C ARG A 177 -10.45 8.09 -10.18
N LEU A 178 -11.41 8.92 -9.80
CA LEU A 178 -12.80 8.86 -10.28
C LEU A 178 -12.92 9.69 -11.57
N ARG A 179 -13.53 9.12 -12.61
CA ARG A 179 -13.78 9.77 -13.89
C ARG A 179 -15.23 9.64 -14.31
N GLY A 180 -15.73 10.69 -14.95
CA GLY A 180 -17.07 10.69 -15.52
C GLY A 180 -18.20 10.90 -14.51
N ALA A 181 -17.88 11.26 -13.26
CA ALA A 181 -18.88 11.60 -12.25
C ALA A 181 -18.35 12.70 -11.32
N SER A 182 -19.25 13.50 -10.79
CA SER A 182 -18.97 14.48 -9.74
C SER A 182 -19.73 14.05 -8.49
N TRP A 183 -19.06 14.04 -7.33
CA TRP A 183 -19.64 13.64 -6.05
C TRP A 183 -19.13 14.54 -4.93
N GLY A 184 -19.99 14.95 -4.02
CA GLY A 184 -19.62 15.75 -2.86
C GLY A 184 -19.07 14.87 -1.73
N ILE A 185 -18.13 15.38 -0.96
CA ILE A 185 -17.58 14.66 0.22
C ILE A 185 -18.54 14.68 1.42
N ASP A 186 -19.58 15.48 1.37
CA ASP A 186 -20.66 15.50 2.37
C ASP A 186 -21.44 14.17 2.46
N THR A 187 -21.46 13.40 1.38
CA THR A 187 -22.11 12.08 1.31
C THR A 187 -21.14 10.95 0.94
N PRO A 188 -20.10 10.66 1.75
CA PRO A 188 -19.06 9.70 1.39
C PRO A 188 -19.55 8.25 1.44
N GLU A 189 -20.41 7.90 2.39
CA GLU A 189 -20.83 6.52 2.65
C GLU A 189 -21.52 5.83 1.46
N PRO A 190 -22.51 6.43 0.77
CA PRO A 190 -23.12 5.80 -0.41
C PRO A 190 -22.11 5.46 -1.51
N LEU A 191 -21.16 6.34 -1.77
CA LEU A 191 -20.07 6.10 -2.74
C LEU A 191 -19.18 4.94 -2.29
N ALA A 192 -18.72 4.96 -1.04
CA ALA A 192 -17.89 3.90 -0.47
C ALA A 192 -18.58 2.54 -0.52
N ARG A 193 -19.87 2.47 -0.23
CA ARG A 193 -20.69 1.25 -0.35
C ARG A 193 -20.79 0.75 -1.80
N SER A 194 -20.85 1.66 -2.78
CA SER A 194 -20.83 1.29 -4.20
C SER A 194 -19.50 0.64 -4.59
N VAL A 195 -18.38 1.20 -4.15
CA VAL A 195 -17.05 0.63 -4.39
C VAL A 195 -16.92 -0.75 -3.71
N ARG A 196 -17.39 -0.88 -2.46
CA ARG A 196 -17.39 -2.17 -1.78
C ARG A 196 -18.19 -3.23 -2.53
N ARG A 197 -19.38 -2.89 -3.03
CA ARG A 197 -20.21 -3.82 -3.84
C ARG A 197 -19.48 -4.26 -5.10
N ALA A 198 -18.82 -3.33 -5.80
CA ALA A 198 -18.05 -3.65 -6.99
C ALA A 198 -16.90 -4.61 -6.67
N LEU A 199 -16.16 -4.38 -5.59
CA LEU A 199 -15.10 -5.29 -5.15
C LEU A 199 -15.63 -6.67 -4.77
N LEU A 200 -16.72 -6.75 -3.99
CA LEU A 200 -17.31 -8.03 -3.60
C LEU A 200 -17.82 -8.81 -4.80
N ALA A 201 -18.35 -8.14 -5.82
CA ALA A 201 -18.76 -8.80 -7.07
C ALA A 201 -17.56 -9.40 -7.82
N LEU A 202 -16.39 -8.78 -7.77
CA LEU A 202 -15.15 -9.30 -8.35
C LEU A 202 -14.56 -10.47 -7.56
N LEU A 203 -14.68 -10.45 -6.24
CA LEU A 203 -14.22 -11.53 -5.35
C LEU A 203 -15.15 -12.75 -5.38
N GLY A 204 -16.43 -12.56 -5.67
CA GLY A 204 -17.41 -13.64 -5.69
C GLY A 204 -17.58 -14.34 -4.34
N ASN A 205 -17.79 -15.66 -4.37
CA ASN A 205 -18.04 -16.46 -3.16
C ASN A 205 -16.79 -16.65 -2.28
N ASN A 206 -15.62 -16.36 -2.79
CA ASN A 206 -14.34 -16.53 -2.08
C ASN A 206 -13.83 -15.21 -1.49
N ALA A 207 -14.71 -14.26 -1.24
CA ALA A 207 -14.32 -12.99 -0.69
C ALA A 207 -13.77 -13.16 0.73
N PRO A 208 -12.57 -12.62 1.04
CA PRO A 208 -12.00 -12.66 2.38
C PRO A 208 -12.91 -12.00 3.42
N VAL A 209 -12.85 -12.48 4.66
CA VAL A 209 -13.63 -11.93 5.78
C VAL A 209 -13.39 -10.43 5.96
N ALA A 210 -12.17 -9.98 5.75
CA ALA A 210 -11.80 -8.56 5.79
C ALA A 210 -12.60 -7.69 4.80
N ALA A 211 -13.07 -8.25 3.68
CA ALA A 211 -13.89 -7.53 2.69
C ALA A 211 -15.40 -7.54 3.03
N HIS A 212 -15.87 -8.59 3.71
CA HIS A 212 -17.30 -8.71 4.08
C HIS A 212 -17.72 -7.79 5.21
N GLY A 213 -16.87 -7.55 6.21
CA GLY A 213 -17.18 -6.71 7.35
C GLY A 213 -18.24 -7.27 8.32
N HIS A 214 -18.42 -8.58 8.36
CA HIS A 214 -19.40 -9.24 9.23
C HIS A 214 -18.79 -9.83 10.52
N ASP A 215 -17.48 -10.00 10.55
CA ASP A 215 -16.77 -10.50 11.71
C ASP A 215 -16.16 -9.34 12.51
N HIS A 216 -16.56 -9.21 13.78
CA HIS A 216 -16.06 -8.17 14.68
C HIS A 216 -14.67 -8.50 15.25
N THR A 217 -14.16 -9.68 15.02
CA THR A 217 -12.84 -10.14 15.49
C THR A 217 -11.71 -9.77 14.53
N CYS A 218 -12.05 -9.44 13.27
CA CYS A 218 -11.09 -9.11 12.24
C CYS A 218 -11.06 -7.62 11.90
N SER A 219 -9.90 -7.12 11.53
CA SER A 219 -9.79 -5.80 10.90
C SER A 219 -10.34 -5.84 9.48
N HIS A 220 -11.06 -4.79 9.08
CA HIS A 220 -11.77 -4.72 7.80
C HIS A 220 -11.11 -3.74 6.83
N LEU A 221 -11.34 -3.94 5.53
CA LEU A 221 -11.04 -2.95 4.52
C LEU A 221 -11.78 -1.64 4.80
N ALA A 222 -11.10 -0.51 4.61
CA ALA A 222 -11.76 0.78 4.62
C ALA A 222 -11.83 1.34 3.20
N PHE A 223 -13.05 1.71 2.78
CA PHE A 223 -13.35 2.30 1.48
C PHE A 223 -13.52 3.80 1.67
N LEU A 224 -12.55 4.56 1.22
CA LEU A 224 -12.37 5.95 1.60
C LEU A 224 -12.50 6.85 0.36
N PRO A 225 -13.63 7.55 0.16
CA PRO A 225 -13.72 8.61 -0.83
C PRO A 225 -12.69 9.70 -0.54
N ILE A 226 -11.92 10.05 -1.53
CA ILE A 226 -10.84 11.04 -1.46
C ILE A 226 -11.27 12.30 -2.16
N SER A 227 -11.30 13.38 -1.42
CA SER A 227 -11.73 14.70 -1.92
C SER A 227 -10.55 15.65 -2.09
N ASP A 228 -10.81 16.65 -2.90
CA ASP A 228 -9.95 17.79 -3.14
C ASP A 228 -10.02 18.75 -1.94
N VAL A 229 -9.13 18.55 -0.96
CA VAL A 229 -9.12 19.28 0.32
C VAL A 229 -7.72 19.72 0.74
N GLY A 230 -7.63 20.76 1.56
CA GLY A 230 -6.41 21.15 2.26
C GLY A 230 -5.44 21.99 1.42
N HIS A 231 -5.92 22.76 0.46
CA HIS A 231 -5.17 23.79 -0.26
C HIS A 231 -6.10 24.97 -0.63
N PRO A 232 -5.57 26.14 -0.97
CA PRO A 232 -6.37 27.36 -1.17
C PRO A 232 -7.46 27.29 -2.24
N HIS A 233 -7.35 26.37 -3.20
CA HIS A 233 -8.32 26.18 -4.30
C HIS A 233 -9.14 24.89 -4.11
N ALA A 234 -9.15 24.30 -2.93
CA ALA A 234 -9.86 23.07 -2.65
C ALA A 234 -11.37 23.23 -2.83
N THR A 235 -11.96 22.37 -3.61
CA THR A 235 -13.36 22.40 -4.00
C THR A 235 -14.26 21.48 -3.17
N GLY A 236 -13.66 20.53 -2.44
CA GLY A 236 -14.40 19.53 -1.67
C GLY A 236 -15.03 18.42 -2.51
N HIS A 237 -14.86 18.42 -3.84
CA HIS A 237 -15.36 17.32 -4.67
C HIS A 237 -14.50 16.07 -4.51
N VAL A 238 -15.15 14.91 -4.56
CA VAL A 238 -14.47 13.63 -4.59
C VAL A 238 -13.72 13.47 -5.91
N ILE A 239 -12.41 13.37 -5.86
CA ILE A 239 -11.52 13.19 -7.02
C ILE A 239 -11.12 11.74 -7.25
N GLY A 240 -11.39 10.89 -6.27
CA GLY A 240 -11.07 9.48 -6.31
C GLY A 240 -11.53 8.77 -5.04
N PHE A 241 -11.03 7.57 -4.85
CA PHE A 241 -11.17 6.90 -3.57
C PHE A 241 -9.92 6.06 -3.30
N ALA A 242 -9.77 5.70 -2.05
CA ALA A 242 -8.73 4.77 -1.63
C ALA A 242 -9.33 3.57 -0.90
N ILE A 243 -8.62 2.47 -0.92
CA ILE A 243 -8.88 1.31 -0.09
C ILE A 243 -7.69 1.14 0.83
N ALA A 244 -7.91 1.29 2.12
CA ALA A 244 -6.92 0.96 3.13
C ALA A 244 -7.09 -0.52 3.53
N LEU A 245 -6.01 -1.29 3.40
CA LEU A 245 -6.01 -2.69 3.76
C LEU A 245 -5.72 -2.84 5.26
N PRO A 246 -6.32 -3.82 5.94
CA PRO A 246 -5.96 -4.11 7.33
C PRO A 246 -4.56 -4.72 7.42
N GLY A 247 -3.94 -4.59 8.58
CA GLY A 247 -2.74 -5.34 8.91
C GLY A 247 -3.03 -6.83 9.15
N GLY A 248 -2.03 -7.69 8.94
CA GLY A 248 -2.14 -9.11 9.30
C GLY A 248 -3.04 -9.96 8.39
N LEU A 249 -3.28 -9.54 7.15
CA LEU A 249 -3.98 -10.38 6.16
C LEU A 249 -3.18 -11.67 5.90
N ALA A 250 -3.87 -12.80 5.82
CA ALA A 250 -3.28 -14.04 5.35
C ALA A 250 -2.76 -13.89 3.90
N PRO A 251 -1.65 -14.52 3.51
CA PRO A 251 -1.09 -14.38 2.16
C PRO A 251 -2.07 -14.70 1.04
N GLU A 252 -2.94 -15.68 1.24
CA GLU A 252 -3.96 -16.11 0.28
C GLU A 252 -5.03 -15.03 0.10
N ASP A 253 -5.50 -14.45 1.22
CA ASP A 253 -6.49 -13.36 1.23
C ASP A 253 -5.91 -12.10 0.60
N ASP A 254 -4.66 -11.77 0.91
CA ASP A 254 -3.96 -10.66 0.31
C ASP A 254 -3.84 -10.82 -1.20
N SER A 255 -3.44 -11.99 -1.67
CA SER A 255 -3.31 -12.30 -3.09
C SER A 255 -4.64 -12.19 -3.82
N ALA A 256 -5.72 -12.74 -3.25
CA ALA A 256 -7.07 -12.68 -3.81
C ALA A 256 -7.58 -11.23 -3.88
N LEU A 257 -7.38 -10.45 -2.81
CA LEU A 257 -7.74 -9.04 -2.78
C LEU A 257 -6.97 -8.23 -3.82
N MET A 258 -5.66 -8.41 -3.94
CA MET A 258 -4.85 -7.69 -4.92
C MET A 258 -5.26 -8.01 -6.36
N ALA A 259 -5.60 -9.25 -6.66
CA ALA A 259 -6.11 -9.65 -7.97
C ALA A 259 -7.45 -8.99 -8.29
N ALA A 260 -8.40 -8.98 -7.34
CA ALA A 260 -9.70 -8.33 -7.52
C ALA A 260 -9.58 -6.81 -7.63
N LEU A 261 -8.74 -6.18 -6.81
CA LEU A 261 -8.49 -4.74 -6.84
C LEU A 261 -7.87 -4.29 -8.17
N ALA A 262 -7.02 -5.10 -8.77
CA ALA A 262 -6.46 -4.83 -10.09
C ALA A 262 -7.52 -4.87 -11.21
N MET A 263 -8.63 -5.57 -11.01
CA MET A 263 -9.76 -5.63 -11.94
C MET A 263 -10.82 -4.54 -11.70
N LEU A 264 -10.65 -3.72 -10.68
CA LEU A 264 -11.62 -2.68 -10.31
C LEU A 264 -11.48 -1.46 -11.22
N HIS A 265 -12.22 -1.44 -12.34
CA HIS A 265 -12.15 -0.39 -13.36
C HIS A 265 -13.38 0.50 -13.45
N SER A 266 -14.47 0.11 -12.81
CA SER A 266 -15.71 0.87 -12.83
C SER A 266 -16.53 0.62 -11.57
N VAL A 267 -17.40 1.56 -11.26
CA VAL A 267 -18.35 1.49 -10.15
C VAL A 267 -19.70 2.03 -10.59
N ILE A 268 -20.77 1.38 -10.14
CA ILE A 268 -22.14 1.89 -10.30
C ILE A 268 -22.42 2.76 -9.06
N LEU A 269 -22.57 4.04 -9.28
CA LEU A 269 -22.86 5.03 -8.25
C LEU A 269 -24.30 4.90 -7.72
N PRO A 270 -24.64 5.53 -6.59
CA PRO A 270 -25.98 5.46 -6.02
C PRO A 270 -27.08 6.01 -6.95
N ASP A 271 -26.77 6.98 -7.79
CA ASP A 271 -27.62 7.54 -8.85
C ASP A 271 -27.68 6.69 -10.13
N ARG A 272 -27.13 5.47 -10.09
CA ARG A 272 -27.01 4.52 -11.21
C ARG A 272 -26.07 4.94 -12.35
N GLN A 273 -25.38 6.06 -12.22
CA GLN A 273 -24.33 6.39 -13.18
C GLN A 273 -23.16 5.40 -13.05
N VAL A 274 -22.52 5.08 -14.16
CA VAL A 274 -21.29 4.28 -14.18
C VAL A 274 -20.10 5.23 -14.21
N ALA A 275 -19.33 5.23 -13.15
CA ALA A 275 -18.08 5.97 -13.09
C ALA A 275 -16.90 5.04 -13.40
N ARG A 276 -15.93 5.56 -14.14
CA ARG A 276 -14.69 4.87 -14.43
C ARG A 276 -13.69 5.08 -13.30
N LEU A 277 -12.97 4.04 -12.98
CA LEU A 277 -11.93 4.02 -11.96
C LEU A 277 -10.57 3.80 -12.63
N GLU A 278 -9.68 4.77 -12.49
CA GLU A 278 -8.32 4.68 -12.99
C GLU A 278 -7.38 4.45 -11.82
N PRO A 279 -6.67 3.29 -11.78
CA PRO A 279 -5.65 3.07 -10.77
C PRO A 279 -4.65 4.22 -10.73
N VAL A 280 -4.40 4.75 -9.55
CA VAL A 280 -3.44 5.85 -9.38
C VAL A 280 -2.03 5.27 -9.37
N LEU A 281 -1.28 5.56 -10.41
CA LEU A 281 0.16 5.41 -10.39
C LEU A 281 0.74 6.68 -9.77
N VAL A 282 1.27 6.55 -8.56
CA VAL A 282 1.80 7.70 -7.83
C VAL A 282 2.91 8.37 -8.66
N SER A 283 2.76 9.65 -8.91
CA SER A 283 3.73 10.47 -9.63
C SER A 283 3.60 11.92 -9.18
N ALA A 284 4.65 12.70 -9.36
CA ALA A 284 4.67 14.12 -8.97
C ALA A 284 3.60 15.01 -9.66
N ARG A 285 2.94 14.50 -10.71
CA ARG A 285 1.90 15.22 -11.45
C ARG A 285 0.47 14.96 -10.96
N LEU A 286 0.30 14.10 -9.96
CA LEU A 286 -1.02 13.79 -9.41
C LEU A 286 -1.42 14.84 -8.35
N PRO A 287 -2.74 15.08 -8.17
CA PRO A 287 -3.22 15.83 -7.02
C PRO A 287 -2.71 15.21 -5.72
N LYS A 288 -2.15 16.02 -4.82
CA LYS A 288 -1.58 15.54 -3.56
C LYS A 288 -2.55 14.69 -2.74
N ALA A 289 -3.84 15.00 -2.78
CA ALA A 289 -4.86 14.22 -2.09
C ALA A 289 -4.97 12.75 -2.55
N LEU A 290 -4.49 12.40 -3.75
CA LEU A 290 -4.44 11.02 -4.22
C LEU A 290 -3.14 10.29 -3.81
N HIS A 291 -2.17 10.98 -3.25
CA HIS A 291 -0.95 10.36 -2.74
C HIS A 291 -1.20 9.72 -1.38
N PRO A 292 -0.78 8.47 -1.16
CA PRO A 292 -0.87 7.81 0.14
C PRO A 292 -0.23 8.62 1.28
N SER A 293 0.92 9.27 1.00
CA SER A 293 1.65 10.12 1.95
C SER A 293 0.86 11.34 2.46
N THR A 294 -0.25 11.69 1.82
CA THR A 294 -1.17 12.73 2.33
C THR A 294 -1.99 12.25 3.53
N TRP A 295 -2.26 10.95 3.61
CA TRP A 295 -3.14 10.33 4.58
C TRP A 295 -2.40 9.44 5.58
N CYS A 296 -1.21 9.01 5.19
CA CYS A 296 -0.31 8.21 6.00
C CYS A 296 0.95 9.04 6.25
N ALA A 297 1.36 9.17 7.50
CA ALA A 297 2.52 10.01 7.87
C ALA A 297 3.88 9.32 7.69
N GLY A 298 3.93 8.30 6.82
CA GLY A 298 5.15 7.55 6.54
C GLY A 298 5.69 6.79 7.76
N ARG A 299 6.95 6.43 7.71
CA ARG A 299 7.62 5.68 8.79
C ARG A 299 7.87 6.50 10.04
N THR A 300 8.07 7.80 9.89
CA THR A 300 8.28 8.71 11.01
C THR A 300 7.00 8.96 11.80
N GLY A 301 5.85 8.76 11.18
CA GLY A 301 4.55 8.99 11.76
C GLY A 301 4.27 10.48 12.02
N ALA A 302 3.07 10.77 12.54
CA ALA A 302 2.68 12.07 13.04
C ALA A 302 1.99 11.94 14.39
N THR A 303 2.23 12.89 15.28
CA THR A 303 1.56 12.93 16.57
C THR A 303 0.23 13.68 16.50
N THR A 304 0.08 14.63 15.55
CA THR A 304 -1.11 15.49 15.45
C THR A 304 -1.88 15.19 14.18
N TRP A 305 -3.19 14.96 14.34
CA TRP A 305 -4.09 14.60 13.26
C TRP A 305 -5.35 15.44 13.32
N SER A 306 -5.93 15.78 12.18
CA SER A 306 -7.21 16.47 12.11
C SER A 306 -8.15 15.83 11.10
N THR A 307 -9.44 15.87 11.39
CA THR A 307 -10.45 15.24 10.55
C THR A 307 -10.69 16.00 9.25
N VAL A 308 -10.75 15.26 8.14
CA VAL A 308 -11.29 15.74 6.85
C VAL A 308 -12.80 15.52 6.78
N THR A 309 -13.28 14.33 7.17
CA THR A 309 -14.71 14.06 7.36
C THR A 309 -14.99 13.96 8.86
N PRO A 310 -16.15 14.44 9.34
CA PRO A 310 -16.42 14.48 10.77
C PRO A 310 -16.53 13.08 11.38
N VAL A 311 -16.13 12.94 12.63
CA VAL A 311 -16.37 11.73 13.41
C VAL A 311 -17.83 11.69 13.81
N ILE A 312 -18.57 10.65 13.42
CA ILE A 312 -19.87 10.32 13.97
C ILE A 312 -19.63 9.49 15.23
N LEU A 313 -20.14 9.97 16.37
CA LEU A 313 -19.87 9.35 17.65
C LEU A 313 -20.46 7.92 17.74
N ASP A 314 -19.70 6.96 18.29
CA ASP A 314 -20.17 5.60 18.56
C ASP A 314 -21.26 5.59 19.62
N ARG A 315 -21.13 6.47 20.62
CA ARG A 315 -22.13 6.70 21.68
C ARG A 315 -22.41 8.19 21.84
N THR A 316 -23.66 8.53 21.97
CA THR A 316 -24.08 9.91 22.29
C THR A 316 -23.86 10.17 23.77
N PRO A 317 -23.05 11.17 24.17
CA PRO A 317 -22.88 11.52 25.58
C PRO A 317 -24.20 12.08 26.14
N LYS A 318 -24.50 11.79 27.40
CA LYS A 318 -25.71 12.31 28.08
C LYS A 318 -25.71 13.85 28.17
N ARG A 319 -24.53 14.43 28.37
CA ARG A 319 -24.31 15.89 28.37
C ARG A 319 -23.49 16.26 27.13
N LYS A 320 -23.91 17.30 26.42
CA LYS A 320 -23.23 17.77 25.21
C LYS A 320 -22.20 18.87 25.53
N THR A 321 -21.42 18.67 26.59
CA THR A 321 -20.31 19.57 26.90
C THR A 321 -19.10 19.26 26.04
N PRO A 322 -18.20 20.21 25.76
CA PRO A 322 -16.99 19.98 24.97
C PRO A 322 -16.15 18.82 25.50
N GLU A 323 -16.03 18.68 26.82
CA GLU A 323 -15.25 17.63 27.49
C GLU A 323 -15.89 16.25 27.31
N ALA A 324 -17.25 16.18 27.42
CA ALA A 324 -17.96 14.92 27.20
C ALA A 324 -17.89 14.46 25.72
N ILE A 325 -17.91 15.41 24.78
CA ILE A 325 -17.73 15.14 23.35
C ILE A 325 -16.30 14.70 23.07
N ALA A 326 -15.29 15.38 23.62
CA ALA A 326 -13.89 15.01 23.49
C ALA A 326 -13.63 13.58 24.02
N SER A 327 -14.19 13.26 25.19
CA SER A 327 -14.14 11.90 25.76
C SER A 327 -14.80 10.86 24.83
N ALA A 328 -15.94 11.19 24.20
CA ALA A 328 -16.60 10.29 23.26
C ALA A 328 -15.77 10.07 21.97
N ILE A 329 -15.07 11.09 21.46
CA ILE A 329 -14.14 10.99 20.33
C ILE A 329 -12.91 10.13 20.71
N THR A 330 -12.35 10.36 21.91
CA THR A 330 -11.29 9.51 22.47
C THR A 330 -11.71 8.05 22.47
N GLN A 331 -12.91 7.76 22.99
CA GLN A 331 -13.44 6.39 23.02
C GLN A 331 -13.64 5.81 21.61
N SER A 332 -14.07 6.62 20.63
CA SER A 332 -14.19 6.17 19.23
C SER A 332 -12.85 5.83 18.60
N LEU A 333 -11.78 6.56 18.94
CA LEU A 333 -10.41 6.24 18.52
C LEU A 333 -9.92 4.94 19.17
N VAL A 334 -10.12 4.78 20.48
CA VAL A 334 -9.76 3.56 21.21
C VAL A 334 -10.52 2.34 20.66
N ASN A 335 -11.82 2.49 20.40
CA ASN A 335 -12.65 1.43 19.78
C ASN A 335 -12.19 1.08 18.35
N ALA A 336 -11.54 2.02 17.66
CA ALA A 336 -10.95 1.79 16.36
C ALA A 336 -9.54 1.17 16.44
N GLY A 337 -9.00 0.96 17.66
CA GLY A 337 -7.72 0.31 17.92
C GLY A 337 -6.53 1.29 18.01
N TYR A 338 -6.76 2.60 18.08
CA TYR A 338 -5.70 3.57 18.31
C TYR A 338 -5.46 3.80 19.81
N PRO A 339 -4.26 4.25 20.23
CA PRO A 339 -4.04 4.68 21.60
C PRO A 339 -4.95 5.88 21.94
N ALA A 340 -5.23 6.06 23.21
CA ALA A 340 -5.96 7.24 23.64
C ALA A 340 -5.13 8.51 23.35
N PRO A 341 -5.71 9.52 22.65
CA PRO A 341 -5.03 10.78 22.43
C PRO A 341 -4.82 11.53 23.75
N VAL A 342 -3.70 12.24 23.88
CA VAL A 342 -3.40 13.11 25.03
C VAL A 342 -4.17 14.41 24.98
N GLU A 343 -4.63 14.81 23.80
CA GLU A 343 -5.41 16.04 23.60
C GLU A 343 -6.45 15.85 22.48
N VAL A 344 -7.65 16.36 22.70
CA VAL A 344 -8.74 16.36 21.72
C VAL A 344 -9.38 17.75 21.69
N THR A 345 -9.27 18.44 20.59
CA THR A 345 -9.97 19.70 20.32
C THR A 345 -11.18 19.43 19.43
N VAL A 346 -12.37 19.73 19.91
CA VAL A 346 -13.64 19.53 19.19
C VAL A 346 -14.03 20.78 18.42
N ARG A 347 -14.47 20.59 17.16
CA ARG A 347 -14.89 21.68 16.27
C ARG A 347 -16.10 21.29 15.44
N HIS A 348 -16.76 22.28 14.81
CA HIS A 348 -17.82 22.05 13.83
C HIS A 348 -17.32 22.12 12.38
N THR A 349 -16.11 22.62 12.18
CA THR A 349 -15.42 22.74 10.89
C THR A 349 -14.08 22.02 10.92
N SER A 350 -13.66 21.52 9.78
CA SER A 350 -12.32 20.93 9.59
C SER A 350 -11.23 22.01 9.56
N ASP A 351 -10.00 21.60 9.85
CA ASP A 351 -8.80 22.41 9.60
C ASP A 351 -8.44 22.51 8.11
N PHE A 352 -9.07 21.71 7.27
CA PHE A 352 -8.78 21.63 5.84
C PHE A 352 -9.85 22.33 5.01
N GLN A 353 -9.42 23.31 4.20
CA GLN A 353 -10.30 23.96 3.23
C GLN A 353 -10.90 22.93 2.26
N GLY A 354 -12.16 23.10 1.87
CA GLY A 354 -12.90 22.19 1.01
C GLY A 354 -13.52 21.00 1.74
N ALA A 355 -13.16 20.74 3.01
CA ALA A 355 -13.84 19.74 3.82
C ALA A 355 -15.26 20.19 4.22
N PRO A 356 -16.23 19.26 4.31
CA PRO A 356 -17.60 19.60 4.71
C PRO A 356 -17.63 20.06 6.18
N ARG A 357 -18.60 20.90 6.55
CA ARG A 357 -18.87 21.14 7.97
C ARG A 357 -19.50 19.89 8.58
N ALA A 358 -19.36 19.72 9.88
CA ALA A 358 -19.89 18.53 10.56
C ALA A 358 -21.40 18.34 10.30
N LEU A 359 -22.17 19.42 10.25
CA LEU A 359 -23.62 19.37 10.03
C LEU A 359 -24.02 19.06 8.57
N ASP A 360 -23.13 19.27 7.61
CA ASP A 360 -23.42 19.01 6.19
C ASP A 360 -23.39 17.49 5.88
N VAL A 361 -22.71 16.68 6.71
CA VAL A 361 -22.70 15.21 6.57
C VAL A 361 -23.96 14.61 7.20
N PRO A 362 -24.85 13.95 6.43
CA PRO A 362 -26.09 13.37 6.96
C PRO A 362 -25.82 12.30 8.02
N SER A 363 -26.43 12.44 9.19
CA SER A 363 -26.38 11.42 10.23
C SER A 363 -27.46 11.64 11.27
N PRO A 364 -28.14 10.60 11.79
CA PRO A 364 -28.99 10.68 12.93
C PRO A 364 -28.23 10.85 14.26
N TYR A 365 -26.91 10.65 14.25
CA TYR A 365 -26.07 10.72 15.43
C TYR A 365 -25.25 12.01 15.46
N PRO A 366 -24.81 12.44 16.66
CA PRO A 366 -23.90 13.58 16.82
C PRO A 366 -22.62 13.38 16.07
N ARG A 367 -22.14 14.44 15.43
CA ARG A 367 -20.96 14.45 14.60
C ARG A 367 -20.16 15.72 14.77
N TYR A 368 -18.84 15.57 14.83
CA TYR A 368 -17.93 16.67 15.10
C TYR A 368 -16.62 16.49 14.33
N HIS A 369 -16.01 17.59 13.95
CA HIS A 369 -14.60 17.59 13.60
C HIS A 369 -13.74 17.58 14.85
N ALA A 370 -12.58 17.00 14.74
CA ALA A 370 -11.62 16.93 15.83
C ALA A 370 -10.18 17.11 15.33
N ARG A 371 -9.40 17.85 16.14
CA ARG A 371 -7.94 17.76 16.11
C ARG A 371 -7.53 16.95 17.33
N VAL A 372 -6.66 15.97 17.09
CA VAL A 372 -6.19 15.05 18.14
C VAL A 372 -4.67 15.01 18.16
N ARG A 373 -4.10 14.91 19.34
CA ARG A 373 -2.66 14.71 19.53
C ARG A 373 -2.44 13.44 20.34
N PHE A 374 -1.62 12.55 19.80
CA PHE A 374 -1.19 11.32 20.46
C PHE A 374 0.14 11.55 21.18
N ALA A 375 0.42 10.75 22.21
CA ALA A 375 1.73 10.76 22.88
C ALA A 375 2.84 10.25 21.96
N GLU A 376 2.52 9.28 21.12
CA GLU A 376 3.43 8.68 20.16
C GLU A 376 2.99 8.96 18.73
N ALA A 377 3.95 8.94 17.81
CA ALA A 377 3.67 9.15 16.39
C ALA A 377 2.95 7.93 15.79
N LEU A 378 1.89 8.17 15.02
CA LEU A 378 1.14 7.17 14.28
C LEU A 378 1.43 7.28 12.78
N CYS A 379 1.58 6.13 12.12
CA CYS A 379 1.77 6.11 10.66
C CYS A 379 0.48 6.39 9.88
N GLY A 380 -0.69 6.11 10.43
CA GLY A 380 -1.97 6.21 9.74
C GLY A 380 -2.21 5.07 8.72
N PRO A 381 -3.30 5.11 7.96
CA PRO A 381 -4.36 6.12 8.04
C PRO A 381 -5.09 6.07 9.39
N VAL A 382 -5.57 7.22 9.87
CA VAL A 382 -6.38 7.31 11.10
C VAL A 382 -7.84 7.50 10.73
N ILE A 383 -8.69 6.56 11.16
CA ILE A 383 -10.13 6.54 10.91
C ILE A 383 -10.88 6.18 12.21
N ALA A 384 -11.93 6.91 12.58
CA ALA A 384 -12.63 6.65 13.84
C ALA A 384 -14.13 6.93 13.76
N GLY A 385 -14.89 6.32 14.69
CA GLY A 385 -16.33 6.50 14.83
C GLY A 385 -17.16 5.63 13.90
N ARG A 386 -18.46 5.87 13.90
CA ARG A 386 -19.43 5.16 13.04
C ARG A 386 -19.17 5.47 11.58
N GLY A 387 -19.21 4.46 10.74
CA GLY A 387 -18.97 4.62 9.30
C GLY A 387 -17.51 4.82 8.92
N ARG A 388 -16.54 4.63 9.84
CA ARG A 388 -15.09 4.78 9.58
C ARG A 388 -14.59 3.97 8.39
N HIS A 389 -15.16 2.80 8.15
CA HIS A 389 -14.83 1.96 6.98
C HIS A 389 -15.46 2.44 5.66
N PHE A 390 -16.25 3.52 5.70
CA PHE A 390 -16.96 4.10 4.56
C PHE A 390 -16.65 5.60 4.37
N GLY A 391 -15.48 6.03 4.81
CA GLY A 391 -14.97 7.38 4.57
C GLY A 391 -15.49 8.44 5.56
N ILE A 392 -16.14 8.04 6.64
CA ILE A 392 -16.54 8.92 7.74
C ILE A 392 -15.49 8.87 8.83
N GLY A 393 -15.18 10.02 9.47
CA GLY A 393 -14.17 10.09 10.51
C GLY A 393 -12.75 9.81 9.97
N LEU A 394 -12.45 10.24 8.77
CA LEU A 394 -11.13 10.17 8.16
C LEU A 394 -10.28 11.36 8.62
N PHE A 395 -9.11 11.05 9.15
CA PHE A 395 -8.12 12.04 9.59
C PHE A 395 -6.98 12.16 8.59
N ARG A 396 -6.34 13.31 8.63
CA ARG A 396 -5.11 13.61 7.91
C ARG A 396 -4.05 14.14 8.89
N PRO A 397 -2.77 13.75 8.75
CA PRO A 397 -1.72 14.29 9.59
C PRO A 397 -1.54 15.79 9.37
N LEU A 398 -1.28 16.51 10.45
CA LEU A 398 -0.85 17.89 10.39
C LEU A 398 0.69 17.97 10.43
N PRO A 399 1.28 18.95 9.74
CA PRO A 399 2.70 19.23 9.90
C PRO A 399 3.03 19.43 11.38
N GLN A 400 4.19 18.94 11.82
CA GLN A 400 4.66 19.27 13.15
C GLN A 400 4.93 20.79 13.18
N GLU A 401 4.31 21.48 14.12
CA GLU A 401 4.67 22.86 14.41
C GLU A 401 6.08 22.82 15.03
N ASN A 402 7.08 23.37 14.29
CA ASN A 402 8.45 23.52 14.76
C ASN A 402 8.53 24.54 15.88
#